data_1be48d03d942011782d14c2522696572
#
_entry.id   1be48d03d942011782d14c2522696572
#
_cell.length_a   1.000
_cell.length_b   1.000
_cell.length_c   1.000
_cell.angle_alpha   90.00
_cell.angle_beta   90.00
_cell.angle_gamma   90.00
#
_symmetry.space_group_name_H-M   'P 1'
#
loop_
_entity.id
_entity.type
_entity.pdbx_description
1 polymer ?
#
loop_
_entity_poly.entity_id
_entity_poly.type
_entity_poly.pdbx_seq_one_letter_code
_entity_poly.pdbx_strand_id
1 'polypeptide(L)'
;MSLDKLERKIGLTFANRNLLTEAFAHGSVRGKTQSMNTETYRRLEFLGDAVLRLAVSESVFRDSADNVETLHESREKLVSNGSLAGAAKDLGLSKYLRRSGSGGVMKSGLVHAQLYESLTGAIFVDRGYETASKFVEETLIREQPDRALGSSTNKRVH
;
A
#
# COMPACT_ATOMS: atom_id res chain seq x y z
N MET A 1 1.62 3.72 -19.14
CA MET A 1 2.37 4.80 -18.47
C MET A 1 3.74 4.25 -18.11
N SER A 2 4.83 5.05 -18.13
CA SER A 2 6.18 4.52 -17.82
C SER A 2 6.37 4.34 -16.32
N LEU A 3 6.98 3.22 -15.91
CA LEU A 3 7.33 2.94 -14.51
C LEU A 3 8.33 3.98 -13.95
N ASP A 4 9.14 4.61 -14.80
CA ASP A 4 10.04 5.71 -14.37
C ASP A 4 9.27 6.90 -13.76
N LYS A 5 8.04 7.14 -14.22
CA LYS A 5 7.19 8.19 -13.62
C LYS A 5 6.71 7.81 -12.23
N LEU A 6 6.44 6.53 -12.00
CA LEU A 6 6.09 6.04 -10.68
C LEU A 6 7.29 6.14 -9.73
N GLU A 7 8.46 5.64 -10.15
CA GLU A 7 9.70 5.72 -9.36
C GLU A 7 10.00 7.16 -8.92
N ARG A 8 9.89 8.13 -9.85
CA ARG A 8 10.04 9.56 -9.50
C ARG A 8 8.98 10.05 -8.52
N LYS A 9 7.72 9.61 -8.67
CA LYS A 9 6.61 10.03 -7.80
C LYS A 9 6.78 9.52 -6.38
N ILE A 10 7.25 8.28 -6.21
CA ILE A 10 7.48 7.67 -4.89
C ILE A 10 8.89 7.95 -4.35
N GLY A 11 9.73 8.69 -5.08
CA GLY A 11 11.09 9.03 -4.67
C GLY A 11 12.03 7.82 -4.55
N LEU A 12 11.74 6.72 -5.28
CA LEU A 12 12.47 5.47 -5.17
C LEU A 12 12.80 4.88 -6.54
N THR A 13 14.05 4.45 -6.72
CA THR A 13 14.49 3.69 -7.90
C THR A 13 14.70 2.24 -7.53
N PHE A 14 14.05 1.31 -8.23
CA PHE A 14 14.21 -0.12 -8.02
C PHE A 14 15.54 -0.64 -8.55
N ALA A 15 16.24 -1.44 -7.74
CA ALA A 15 17.42 -2.18 -8.19
C ALA A 15 17.01 -3.31 -9.14
N ASN A 16 15.93 -4.02 -8.79
CA ASN A 16 15.32 -5.03 -9.65
C ASN A 16 13.98 -4.54 -10.19
N ARG A 17 13.99 -3.96 -11.39
CA ARG A 17 12.76 -3.44 -12.05
C ARG A 17 11.72 -4.51 -12.38
N ASN A 18 12.10 -5.78 -12.42
CA ASN A 18 11.13 -6.86 -12.60
C ASN A 18 10.16 -6.93 -11.42
N LEU A 19 10.62 -6.72 -10.18
CA LEU A 19 9.75 -6.66 -9.01
C LEU A 19 8.68 -5.57 -9.14
N LEU A 20 9.08 -4.38 -9.60
CA LEU A 20 8.12 -3.30 -9.85
C LEU A 20 7.12 -3.67 -10.96
N THR A 21 7.56 -4.35 -12.00
CA THR A 21 6.69 -4.83 -13.08
C THR A 21 5.70 -5.88 -12.58
N GLU A 22 6.16 -6.81 -11.74
CA GLU A 22 5.37 -7.89 -11.16
C GLU A 22 4.35 -7.38 -10.15
N ALA A 23 4.66 -6.31 -9.40
CA ALA A 23 3.72 -5.66 -8.49
C ALA A 23 2.46 -5.12 -9.18
N PHE A 24 2.47 -4.97 -10.50
CA PHE A 24 1.33 -4.54 -11.30
C PHE A 24 0.76 -5.63 -12.23
N ALA A 25 1.16 -6.89 -12.06
CA ALA A 25 0.70 -8.03 -12.85
C ALA A 25 -0.56 -8.70 -12.25
N HIS A 26 -1.59 -7.92 -11.92
CA HIS A 26 -2.83 -8.42 -11.31
C HIS A 26 -3.51 -9.51 -12.15
N GLY A 27 -4.09 -10.53 -11.49
CA GLY A 27 -4.63 -11.76 -12.09
C GLY A 27 -5.80 -11.63 -13.07
N SER A 28 -6.28 -10.40 -13.33
CA SER A 28 -7.25 -10.15 -14.42
C SER A 28 -6.64 -10.22 -15.83
N VAL A 29 -5.33 -10.45 -15.94
CA VAL A 29 -4.60 -10.56 -17.19
C VAL A 29 -4.66 -12.01 -17.70
N ARG A 30 -5.43 -12.35 -18.74
CA ARG A 30 -5.56 -13.71 -19.32
C ARG A 30 -4.47 -14.01 -20.37
N GLY A 31 -3.74 -15.14 -20.23
CA GLY A 31 -2.76 -15.67 -21.22
C GLY A 31 -1.89 -16.77 -20.62
N LYS A 32 -1.31 -17.65 -21.43
CA LYS A 32 -0.55 -18.84 -20.99
C LYS A 32 0.75 -18.52 -20.22
N THR A 33 1.30 -17.32 -20.37
CA THR A 33 2.49 -16.83 -19.65
C THR A 33 2.15 -16.19 -18.30
N GLN A 34 0.89 -16.15 -17.93
CA GLN A 34 0.31 -15.38 -16.84
C GLN A 34 0.32 -16.05 -15.48
N SER A 35 0.34 -17.38 -15.45
CA SER A 35 0.26 -18.14 -14.21
C SER A 35 1.36 -17.74 -13.21
N MET A 36 2.59 -17.59 -13.69
CA MET A 36 3.73 -17.23 -12.83
C MET A 36 3.68 -15.77 -12.37
N ASN A 37 3.36 -14.81 -13.26
CA ASN A 37 3.33 -13.40 -12.90
C ASN A 37 2.19 -13.06 -11.92
N THR A 38 1.04 -13.74 -12.06
CA THR A 38 -0.09 -13.58 -11.14
C THR A 38 0.24 -14.15 -9.76
N GLU A 39 0.93 -15.28 -9.68
CA GLU A 39 1.36 -15.86 -8.43
C GLU A 39 2.37 -14.95 -7.72
N THR A 40 3.34 -14.40 -8.44
CA THR A 40 4.31 -13.44 -7.89
C THR A 40 3.60 -12.18 -7.36
N TYR A 41 2.63 -11.63 -8.10
CA TYR A 41 1.79 -10.52 -7.64
C TYR A 41 1.12 -10.84 -6.29
N ARG A 42 0.45 -11.98 -6.16
CA ARG A 42 -0.23 -12.39 -4.94
C ARG A 42 0.72 -12.62 -3.77
N ARG A 43 1.91 -13.12 -4.03
CA ARG A 43 2.94 -13.29 -3.01
C ARG A 43 3.49 -11.94 -2.53
N LEU A 44 3.65 -10.97 -3.45
CA LEU A 44 4.03 -9.60 -3.09
C LEU A 44 2.92 -8.91 -2.28
N GLU A 45 1.65 -9.07 -2.67
CA GLU A 45 0.47 -8.59 -1.94
C GLU A 45 0.47 -9.15 -0.51
N PHE A 46 0.59 -10.48 -0.36
CA PHE A 46 0.64 -11.15 0.94
C PHE A 46 1.76 -10.62 1.84
N LEU A 47 2.97 -10.49 1.30
CA LEU A 47 4.12 -9.98 2.03
C LEU A 47 3.96 -8.49 2.36
N GLY A 48 3.43 -7.73 1.43
CA GLY A 48 3.20 -6.29 1.56
C GLY A 48 2.18 -5.96 2.66
N ASP A 49 1.10 -6.75 2.80
CA ASP A 49 0.16 -6.59 3.92
C ASP A 49 0.87 -6.73 5.28
N ALA A 50 1.73 -7.73 5.44
CA ALA A 50 2.47 -7.94 6.67
C ALA A 50 3.44 -6.78 6.97
N VAL A 51 4.19 -6.32 5.95
CA VAL A 51 5.12 -5.19 6.07
C VAL A 51 4.37 -3.89 6.40
N LEU A 52 3.26 -3.65 5.72
CA LEU A 52 2.38 -2.51 5.94
C LEU A 52 1.86 -2.46 7.38
N ARG A 53 1.35 -3.60 7.88
CA ARG A 53 0.86 -3.70 9.27
C ARG A 53 1.96 -3.45 10.29
N LEU A 54 3.16 -3.93 10.03
CA LEU A 54 4.32 -3.66 10.90
C LEU A 54 4.67 -2.17 10.89
N ALA A 55 4.81 -1.56 9.71
CA ALA A 55 5.17 -0.15 9.57
C ALA A 55 4.14 0.79 10.24
N VAL A 56 2.85 0.51 10.05
CA VAL A 56 1.78 1.28 10.70
C VAL A 56 1.79 1.06 12.22
N SER A 57 1.99 -0.19 12.68
CA SER A 57 2.07 -0.48 14.12
C SER A 57 3.23 0.25 14.80
N GLU A 58 4.39 0.28 14.14
CA GLU A 58 5.57 1.01 14.62
C GLU A 58 5.29 2.51 14.71
N SER A 59 4.67 3.09 13.68
CA SER A 59 4.32 4.51 13.68
C SER A 59 3.33 4.86 14.79
N VAL A 60 2.21 4.15 14.91
CA VAL A 60 1.21 4.44 15.96
C VAL A 60 1.77 4.21 17.37
N PHE A 61 2.64 3.22 17.54
CA PHE A 61 3.31 2.98 18.83
C PHE A 61 4.27 4.11 19.21
N ARG A 62 5.04 4.62 18.24
CA ARG A 62 6.01 5.69 18.46
C ARG A 62 5.33 7.04 18.74
N ASP A 63 4.24 7.32 18.02
CA ASP A 63 3.65 8.66 17.97
C ASP A 63 2.53 8.86 19.02
N SER A 64 2.16 7.82 19.77
CA SER A 64 1.10 7.86 20.77
C SER A 64 1.48 7.11 22.05
N ALA A 65 1.05 7.66 23.18
CA ALA A 65 1.11 7.02 24.50
C ALA A 65 -0.25 6.37 24.89
N ASP A 66 -1.10 6.10 23.90
CA ASP A 66 -2.43 5.54 24.10
C ASP A 66 -2.39 4.10 24.62
N ASN A 67 -3.54 3.63 25.12
CA ASN A 67 -3.70 2.23 25.50
C ASN A 67 -3.73 1.30 24.27
N VAL A 68 -3.60 0.00 24.51
CA VAL A 68 -3.49 -0.99 23.44
C VAL A 68 -4.74 -1.05 22.55
N GLU A 69 -5.93 -0.82 23.08
CA GLU A 69 -7.19 -0.79 22.33
C GLU A 69 -7.16 0.33 21.29
N THR A 70 -6.77 1.54 21.71
CA THR A 70 -6.66 2.71 20.82
C THR A 70 -5.58 2.50 19.75
N LEU A 71 -4.44 1.88 20.10
CA LEU A 71 -3.41 1.53 19.12
C LEU A 71 -3.94 0.56 18.07
N HIS A 72 -4.71 -0.47 18.48
CA HIS A 72 -5.36 -1.38 17.55
C HIS A 72 -6.33 -0.67 16.62
N GLU A 73 -7.22 0.17 17.16
CA GLU A 73 -8.19 0.93 16.37
C GLU A 73 -7.51 1.84 15.35
N SER A 74 -6.48 2.56 15.77
CA SER A 74 -5.71 3.46 14.92
C SER A 74 -5.04 2.71 13.76
N ARG A 75 -4.41 1.57 14.07
CA ARG A 75 -3.83 0.70 13.04
C ARG A 75 -4.90 0.22 12.06
N GLU A 76 -6.01 -0.36 12.53
CA GLU A 76 -7.05 -0.92 11.65
C GLU A 76 -7.68 0.16 10.75
N LYS A 77 -7.82 1.38 11.22
CA LYS A 77 -8.26 2.51 10.37
C LYS A 77 -7.28 2.77 9.22
N LEU A 78 -5.98 2.84 9.53
CA LEU A 78 -4.94 3.12 8.54
C LEU A 78 -4.75 1.99 7.53
N VAL A 79 -4.82 0.72 7.96
CA VAL A 79 -4.67 -0.44 7.06
C VAL A 79 -5.99 -0.90 6.43
N SER A 80 -7.08 -0.17 6.60
CA SER A 80 -8.35 -0.51 5.97
C SER A 80 -8.28 -0.45 4.45
N ASN A 81 -9.05 -1.29 3.76
CA ASN A 81 -9.16 -1.26 2.30
C ASN A 81 -9.50 0.13 1.75
N GLY A 82 -10.29 0.91 2.48
CA GLY A 82 -10.63 2.29 2.13
C GLY A 82 -9.43 3.22 2.14
N SER A 83 -8.61 3.16 3.20
CA SER A 83 -7.38 3.95 3.33
C SER A 83 -6.35 3.59 2.28
N LEU A 84 -6.10 2.29 2.10
CA LEU A 84 -5.15 1.79 1.09
C LEU A 84 -5.60 2.14 -0.33
N ALA A 85 -6.90 2.02 -0.63
CA ALA A 85 -7.45 2.41 -1.92
C ALA A 85 -7.33 3.93 -2.16
N GLY A 86 -7.45 4.74 -1.12
CA GLY A 86 -7.20 6.18 -1.17
C GLY A 86 -5.75 6.46 -1.58
N ALA A 87 -4.78 5.94 -0.84
CA ALA A 87 -3.36 6.09 -1.13
C ALA A 87 -2.99 5.60 -2.55
N ALA A 88 -3.53 4.45 -2.96
CA ALA A 88 -3.33 3.92 -4.31
C ALA A 88 -3.86 4.85 -5.41
N LYS A 89 -5.00 5.52 -5.17
CA LYS A 89 -5.59 6.50 -6.11
C LYS A 89 -4.75 7.76 -6.18
N ASP A 90 -4.29 8.28 -5.05
CA ASP A 90 -3.46 9.49 -4.98
C ASP A 90 -2.11 9.26 -5.69
N LEU A 91 -1.54 8.07 -5.56
CA LEU A 91 -0.38 7.65 -6.32
C LEU A 91 -0.69 7.34 -7.79
N GLY A 92 -1.96 7.14 -8.15
CA GLY A 92 -2.40 6.79 -9.50
C GLY A 92 -1.97 5.38 -9.93
N LEU A 93 -1.89 4.43 -8.99
CA LEU A 93 -1.32 3.09 -9.21
C LEU A 93 -2.04 2.30 -10.29
N SER A 94 -3.36 2.47 -10.43
CA SER A 94 -4.16 1.81 -11.47
C SER A 94 -3.71 2.08 -12.90
N LYS A 95 -3.00 3.20 -13.13
CA LYS A 95 -2.46 3.57 -14.45
C LYS A 95 -1.29 2.68 -14.90
N TYR A 96 -0.66 1.99 -13.95
CA TYR A 96 0.48 1.11 -14.19
C TYR A 96 0.09 -0.36 -14.29
N LEU A 97 -1.18 -0.67 -14.02
CA LEU A 97 -1.68 -2.04 -14.08
C LEU A 97 -1.49 -2.62 -15.48
N ARG A 98 -0.87 -3.79 -15.56
CA ARG A 98 -0.73 -4.52 -16.83
C ARG A 98 -2.07 -5.17 -17.13
N ARG A 99 -2.73 -4.69 -18.19
CA ARG A 99 -4.06 -5.15 -18.61
C ARG A 99 -3.92 -6.11 -19.80
N SER A 100 -4.67 -7.20 -19.76
CA SER A 100 -4.99 -8.01 -20.93
C SER A 100 -6.50 -7.88 -21.16
N GLY A 101 -6.88 -7.16 -22.22
CA GLY A 101 -8.27 -7.04 -22.64
C GLY A 101 -9.05 -5.86 -22.05
N SER A 102 -10.21 -5.57 -22.64
CA SER A 102 -11.11 -4.44 -22.37
C SER A 102 -12.03 -4.63 -21.15
N GLY A 103 -11.65 -5.41 -20.15
CA GLY A 103 -12.49 -5.77 -19.01
C GLY A 103 -12.51 -4.72 -17.90
N GLY A 104 -13.70 -4.25 -17.53
CA GLY A 104 -13.99 -3.19 -16.57
C GLY A 104 -13.73 -3.46 -15.07
N VAL A 105 -12.78 -4.28 -14.69
CA VAL A 105 -12.54 -4.73 -13.29
C VAL A 105 -11.96 -3.65 -12.37
N MET A 106 -11.58 -2.50 -12.89
CA MET A 106 -10.70 -1.53 -12.23
C MET A 106 -11.39 -0.51 -11.31
N LYS A 107 -12.68 -0.64 -11.02
CA LYS A 107 -13.39 0.33 -10.17
C LYS A 107 -13.56 -0.12 -8.71
N SER A 108 -13.14 -1.32 -8.36
CA SER A 108 -13.27 -1.84 -7.01
C SER A 108 -12.17 -1.27 -6.11
N GLY A 109 -12.57 -0.74 -4.94
CA GLY A 109 -11.64 -0.28 -3.91
C GLY A 109 -10.67 -1.38 -3.47
N LEU A 110 -11.11 -2.64 -3.48
CA LEU A 110 -10.28 -3.79 -3.14
C LEU A 110 -9.05 -3.93 -4.05
N VAL A 111 -9.22 -3.80 -5.37
CA VAL A 111 -8.08 -3.88 -6.32
C VAL A 111 -7.08 -2.76 -6.07
N HIS A 112 -7.52 -1.56 -5.73
CA HIS A 112 -6.63 -0.46 -5.40
C HIS A 112 -5.83 -0.74 -4.12
N ALA A 113 -6.47 -1.28 -3.08
CA ALA A 113 -5.80 -1.69 -1.85
C ALA A 113 -4.74 -2.76 -2.13
N GLN A 114 -5.08 -3.80 -2.87
CA GLN A 114 -4.18 -4.87 -3.27
C GLN A 114 -2.96 -4.37 -4.10
N LEU A 115 -3.15 -3.36 -4.94
CA LEU A 115 -2.05 -2.72 -5.67
C LEU A 115 -1.08 -2.01 -4.72
N TYR A 116 -1.60 -1.35 -3.69
CA TYR A 116 -0.78 -0.68 -2.70
C TYR A 116 0.02 -1.69 -1.88
N GLU A 117 -0.62 -2.78 -1.44
CA GLU A 117 0.03 -3.89 -0.73
C GLU A 117 1.12 -4.54 -1.60
N SER A 118 0.81 -4.88 -2.84
CA SER A 118 1.77 -5.50 -3.76
C SER A 118 2.99 -4.60 -4.02
N LEU A 119 2.78 -3.29 -4.19
CA LEU A 119 3.88 -2.33 -4.34
C LEU A 119 4.73 -2.25 -3.07
N THR A 120 4.10 -2.22 -1.88
CA THR A 120 4.80 -2.24 -0.59
C THR A 120 5.66 -3.49 -0.44
N GLY A 121 5.12 -4.65 -0.82
CA GLY A 121 5.87 -5.92 -0.84
C GLY A 121 7.05 -5.89 -1.80
N ALA A 122 6.88 -5.33 -2.99
CA ALA A 122 7.96 -5.19 -3.97
C ALA A 122 9.08 -4.26 -3.47
N ILE A 123 8.74 -3.15 -2.83
CA ILE A 123 9.71 -2.23 -2.21
C ILE A 123 10.48 -2.95 -1.10
N PHE A 124 9.78 -3.70 -0.26
CA PHE A 124 10.41 -4.47 0.81
C PHE A 124 11.42 -5.50 0.28
N VAL A 125 11.05 -6.27 -0.75
CA VAL A 125 11.94 -7.27 -1.36
C VAL A 125 13.16 -6.62 -2.01
N ASP A 126 12.99 -5.47 -2.65
CA ASP A 126 14.05 -4.77 -3.38
C ASP A 126 14.98 -3.95 -2.47
N ARG A 127 14.45 -3.31 -1.42
CA ARG A 127 15.12 -2.27 -0.64
C ARG A 127 15.06 -2.45 0.88
N GLY A 128 14.40 -3.49 1.34
CA GLY A 128 14.28 -3.78 2.77
C GLY A 128 13.23 -2.96 3.51
N TYR A 129 13.14 -3.23 4.81
CA TYR A 129 12.07 -2.71 5.65
C TYR A 129 12.09 -1.19 5.82
N GLU A 130 13.24 -0.60 6.07
CA GLU A 130 13.35 0.85 6.30
C GLU A 130 12.81 1.67 5.14
N THR A 131 13.11 1.23 3.90
CA THR A 131 12.60 1.89 2.69
C THR A 131 11.10 1.69 2.53
N ALA A 132 10.60 0.49 2.80
CA ALA A 132 9.17 0.20 2.74
C ALA A 132 8.38 0.96 3.83
N SER A 133 8.89 1.01 5.05
CA SER A 133 8.30 1.77 6.16
C SER A 133 8.22 3.25 5.85
N LYS A 134 9.30 3.83 5.32
CA LYS A 134 9.32 5.23 4.88
C LYS A 134 8.29 5.50 3.78
N PHE A 135 8.16 4.62 2.79
CA PHE A 135 7.14 4.72 1.75
C PHE A 135 5.73 4.73 2.34
N VAL A 136 5.44 3.83 3.28
CA VAL A 136 4.13 3.76 3.97
C VAL A 136 3.89 5.03 4.79
N GLU A 137 4.87 5.51 5.52
CA GLU A 137 4.75 6.74 6.31
C GLU A 137 4.43 7.95 5.42
N GLU A 138 5.13 8.13 4.31
CA GLU A 138 4.97 9.28 3.42
C GLU A 138 3.67 9.24 2.61
N THR A 139 3.20 8.06 2.18
CA THR A 139 2.08 7.94 1.23
C THR A 139 0.76 7.50 1.85
N LEU A 140 0.77 6.98 3.07
CA LEU A 140 -0.43 6.52 3.77
C LEU A 140 -0.68 7.31 5.05
N ILE A 141 0.34 7.43 5.91
CA ILE A 141 0.14 7.97 7.26
C ILE A 141 0.08 9.50 7.21
N ARG A 142 1.03 10.16 6.57
CA ARG A 142 1.10 11.63 6.51
C ARG A 142 0.03 12.26 5.62
N GLU A 143 -0.41 11.56 4.59
CA GLU A 143 -1.50 12.01 3.72
C GLU A 143 -2.89 11.92 4.39
N GLN A 144 -2.98 11.34 5.60
CA GLN A 144 -4.22 11.13 6.33
C GLN A 144 -4.12 11.57 7.80
N PRO A 145 -3.70 12.81 8.11
CA PRO A 145 -3.46 13.26 9.49
C PRO A 145 -4.70 13.15 10.38
N ASP A 146 -5.90 13.37 9.84
CA ASP A 146 -7.17 13.29 10.59
C ASP A 146 -7.60 11.85 10.93
N ARG A 147 -7.00 10.84 10.31
CA ARG A 147 -7.31 9.43 10.56
C ARG A 147 -6.36 8.77 11.55
N ALA A 148 -5.14 9.26 11.65
CA ALA A 148 -4.13 8.75 12.57
C ALA A 148 -4.36 9.21 14.02
N LEU A 149 -4.87 10.44 14.19
CA LEU A 149 -5.18 10.98 15.50
C LEU A 149 -6.66 10.72 15.78
N GLY A 150 -6.96 9.66 16.54
CA GLY A 150 -8.27 9.48 17.15
C GLY A 150 -8.68 10.77 17.84
N SER A 151 -9.86 11.31 17.49
CA SER A 151 -10.39 12.53 18.05
C SER A 151 -10.51 12.40 19.57
N SER A 152 -9.45 12.71 20.29
CA SER A 152 -9.48 12.98 21.73
C SER A 152 -10.14 14.35 21.93
N THR A 153 -11.45 14.43 21.66
CA THR A 153 -12.27 15.55 22.13
C THR A 153 -12.40 15.39 23.65
N ASN A 154 -11.46 15.97 24.36
CA ASN A 154 -11.53 16.22 25.77
C ASN A 154 -12.74 17.13 26.03
N LYS A 155 -13.90 16.53 26.32
CA LYS A 155 -15.01 17.25 26.95
C LYS A 155 -14.56 17.61 28.36
N ARG A 156 -13.99 18.81 28.53
CA ARG A 156 -13.97 19.46 29.81
C ARG A 156 -15.41 19.72 30.21
N VAL A 157 -15.90 18.94 31.16
CA VAL A 157 -17.11 19.24 31.92
C VAL A 157 -16.73 20.28 32.96
N HIS A 158 -17.37 21.44 32.89
CA HIS A 158 -17.43 22.40 33.99
C HIS A 158 -18.40 21.93 35.05
#